data_ef70305188e1c37da87c60a90e8d61d4
#
_entry.id   ef70305188e1c37da87c60a90e8d61d4
#
_cell.length_a   1.000
_cell.length_b   1.000
_cell.length_c   1.000
_cell.angle_alpha   90.00
_cell.angle_beta   90.00
_cell.angle_gamma   90.00
#
_symmetry.space_group_name_H-M   'P 1'
#
loop_
_entity.id
_entity.type
_entity.pdbx_description
1 polymer ?
#
loop_
_entity_poly.entity_id
_entity_poly.type
_entity_poly.pdbx_seq_one_letter_code
_entity_poly.pdbx_strand_id
1 'polypeptide(L)'
;DLHFAPTIRNRDNLLREGLPAERIFVTGNTVIDALLQVADKPYEFQDEVLSKIDFAAKRVITVTCHRRENLGEYMDNIFGAIGQIAREFPDVEVVYPVHLNPKVREAARRHLGKISNVHLIQPLTYQPFVRLMAGSYLVITDSGGMQEEAPALGKPVLVVRRETERPEAVEAGTVKLAGVERETIYEMARTLLTDPSAYQAMAKAVNPYGDGHACRRIIDVLKRGEFDAE
;
A
#
# COMPACT_ATOMS: atom_id res chain seq x y z
N ASP A 1 7.72 -20.11 23.68
CA ASP A 1 7.05 -19.93 22.39
C ASP A 1 8.06 -19.47 21.33
N LEU A 2 7.73 -19.63 20.04
CA LEU A 2 8.52 -19.14 18.91
C LEU A 2 7.94 -17.83 18.40
N HIS A 3 8.81 -16.92 17.93
CA HIS A 3 8.44 -15.64 17.40
C HIS A 3 8.94 -15.51 15.96
N PHE A 4 8.02 -15.24 15.04
CA PHE A 4 8.34 -15.03 13.62
C PHE A 4 8.19 -13.55 13.29
N ALA A 5 9.31 -12.86 13.22
CA ALA A 5 9.36 -11.42 13.01
C ALA A 5 9.35 -11.08 11.50
N PRO A 6 8.50 -10.17 11.03
CA PRO A 6 8.51 -9.73 9.63
C PRO A 6 9.82 -9.08 9.21
N THR A 7 10.43 -8.26 10.09
CA THR A 7 11.64 -7.49 9.79
C THR A 7 12.68 -7.62 10.90
N ILE A 8 13.91 -7.18 10.62
CA ILE A 8 14.97 -7.08 11.64
C ILE A 8 14.55 -6.14 12.76
N ARG A 9 13.88 -5.03 12.47
CA ARG A 9 13.40 -4.09 13.48
C ARG A 9 12.37 -4.75 14.42
N ASN A 10 11.46 -5.56 13.88
CA ASN A 10 10.51 -6.31 14.70
C ASN A 10 11.22 -7.32 15.62
N ARG A 11 12.26 -8.02 15.11
CA ARG A 11 13.13 -8.85 15.95
C ARG A 11 13.78 -8.05 17.07
N ASP A 12 14.36 -6.91 16.74
CA ASP A 12 15.07 -6.07 17.71
C ASP A 12 14.12 -5.49 18.79
N ASN A 13 12.85 -5.26 18.43
CA ASN A 13 11.80 -4.92 19.40
C ASN A 13 11.58 -6.06 20.39
N LEU A 14 11.44 -7.29 19.92
CA LEU A 14 11.24 -8.48 20.75
C LEU A 14 12.46 -8.73 21.67
N LEU A 15 13.69 -8.54 21.16
CA LEU A 15 14.90 -8.62 21.98
C LEU A 15 14.93 -7.57 23.11
N ARG A 16 14.48 -6.34 22.83
CA ARG A 16 14.36 -5.29 23.85
C ARG A 16 13.28 -5.58 24.91
N GLU A 17 12.27 -6.37 24.56
CA GLU A 17 11.25 -6.89 25.49
C GLU A 17 11.77 -8.08 26.32
N GLY A 18 13.03 -8.50 26.13
CA GLY A 18 13.67 -9.56 26.88
C GLY A 18 13.39 -10.97 26.39
N LEU A 19 12.86 -11.12 25.17
CA LEU A 19 12.65 -12.44 24.58
C LEU A 19 13.98 -13.05 24.12
N PRO A 20 14.18 -14.36 24.29
CA PRO A 20 15.44 -15.03 23.97
C PRO A 20 15.66 -15.06 22.45
N ALA A 21 16.90 -14.72 22.04
CA ALA A 21 17.27 -14.54 20.64
C ALA A 21 17.08 -15.82 19.79
N GLU A 22 17.33 -16.99 20.38
CA GLU A 22 17.20 -18.31 19.78
C GLU A 22 15.75 -18.68 19.44
N ARG A 23 14.77 -17.97 20.00
CA ARG A 23 13.34 -18.14 19.75
C ARG A 23 12.74 -17.12 18.76
N ILE A 24 13.57 -16.22 18.23
CA ILE A 24 13.12 -15.15 17.32
C ILE A 24 13.72 -15.36 15.94
N PHE A 25 12.87 -15.55 14.93
CA PHE A 25 13.26 -15.79 13.54
C PHE A 25 12.74 -14.68 12.63
N VAL A 26 13.62 -14.06 11.85
CA VAL A 26 13.21 -13.09 10.83
C VAL A 26 12.80 -13.87 9.59
N THR A 27 11.51 -13.86 9.26
CA THR A 27 10.94 -14.68 8.19
C THR A 27 10.37 -13.88 7.02
N GLY A 28 10.11 -12.59 7.21
CA GLY A 28 9.23 -11.82 6.36
C GLY A 28 7.76 -11.93 6.85
N ASN A 29 6.89 -11.16 6.22
CA ASN A 29 5.46 -11.16 6.52
C ASN A 29 4.71 -12.11 5.60
N THR A 30 3.93 -13.04 6.15
CA THR A 30 3.11 -14.00 5.39
C THR A 30 2.04 -13.35 4.51
N VAL A 31 1.69 -12.08 4.76
CA VAL A 31 0.79 -11.33 3.89
C VAL A 31 1.37 -11.18 2.47
N ILE A 32 2.71 -11.10 2.35
CA ILE A 32 3.37 -11.00 1.04
C ILE A 32 3.26 -12.32 0.26
N ASP A 33 3.40 -13.46 0.95
CA ASP A 33 3.17 -14.78 0.34
C ASP A 33 1.75 -14.89 -0.23
N ALA A 34 0.74 -14.51 0.56
CA ALA A 34 -0.66 -14.53 0.15
C ALA A 34 -0.92 -13.57 -1.02
N LEU A 35 -0.37 -12.36 -0.95
CA LEU A 35 -0.51 -11.33 -1.97
C LEU A 35 0.00 -11.81 -3.33
N LEU A 36 1.24 -12.31 -3.38
CA LEU A 36 1.87 -12.75 -4.62
C LEU A 36 1.14 -13.95 -5.23
N GLN A 37 0.69 -14.93 -4.42
CA GLN A 37 -0.13 -16.04 -4.90
C GLN A 37 -1.45 -15.61 -5.54
N VAL A 38 -2.06 -14.52 -5.03
CA VAL A 38 -3.31 -13.98 -5.58
C VAL A 38 -3.03 -13.12 -6.81
N ALA A 39 -1.95 -12.33 -6.79
CA ALA A 39 -1.57 -11.46 -7.89
C ALA A 39 -1.23 -12.23 -9.17
N ASP A 40 -0.65 -13.43 -9.05
CA ASP A 40 -0.27 -14.26 -10.19
C ASP A 40 -1.46 -14.99 -10.87
N LYS A 41 -2.63 -15.06 -10.20
CA LYS A 41 -3.79 -15.73 -10.77
C LYS A 41 -4.48 -14.87 -11.82
N PRO A 42 -4.89 -15.43 -12.97
CA PRO A 42 -5.75 -14.71 -13.90
C PRO A 42 -7.01 -14.19 -13.21
N TYR A 43 -7.39 -12.97 -13.51
CA TYR A 43 -8.58 -12.35 -12.94
C TYR A 43 -9.19 -11.34 -13.90
N GLU A 44 -10.50 -11.44 -14.08
CA GLU A 44 -11.30 -10.47 -14.83
C GLU A 44 -12.20 -9.71 -13.85
N PHE A 45 -12.16 -8.39 -13.91
CA PHE A 45 -12.99 -7.56 -13.05
C PHE A 45 -14.48 -7.71 -13.39
N GLN A 46 -15.27 -8.02 -12.37
CA GLN A 46 -16.74 -8.06 -12.48
C GLN A 46 -17.38 -6.70 -12.15
N ASP A 47 -16.60 -5.78 -11.60
CA ASP A 47 -17.05 -4.42 -11.33
C ASP A 47 -17.19 -3.65 -12.65
N GLU A 48 -18.33 -2.94 -12.83
CA GLU A 48 -18.66 -2.25 -14.08
C GLU A 48 -17.69 -1.13 -14.45
N VAL A 49 -17.01 -0.54 -13.47
CA VAL A 49 -16.01 0.50 -13.69
C VAL A 49 -14.67 -0.13 -14.03
N LEU A 50 -14.19 -1.05 -13.17
CA LEU A 50 -12.88 -1.67 -13.32
C LEU A 50 -12.75 -2.49 -14.60
N SER A 51 -13.83 -3.12 -15.06
CA SER A 51 -13.86 -3.89 -16.32
C SER A 51 -13.68 -3.01 -17.58
N LYS A 52 -13.88 -1.69 -17.46
CA LYS A 52 -13.75 -0.74 -18.57
C LYS A 52 -12.42 0.02 -18.59
N ILE A 53 -11.64 -0.05 -17.50
CA ILE A 53 -10.35 0.62 -17.41
C ILE A 53 -9.32 -0.17 -18.21
N ASP A 54 -8.69 0.48 -19.17
CA ASP A 54 -7.53 -0.07 -19.88
C ASP A 54 -6.26 0.16 -19.04
N PHE A 55 -5.92 -0.83 -18.19
CA PHE A 55 -4.75 -0.79 -17.33
C PHE A 55 -3.41 -0.80 -18.09
N ALA A 56 -3.42 -1.12 -19.39
CA ALA A 56 -2.21 -1.08 -20.21
C ALA A 56 -1.97 0.32 -20.82
N ALA A 57 -3.04 1.04 -21.14
CA ALA A 57 -2.98 2.36 -21.74
C ALA A 57 -3.03 3.51 -20.73
N LYS A 58 -3.59 3.27 -19.52
CA LYS A 58 -3.79 4.29 -18.51
C LYS A 58 -2.90 4.09 -17.28
N ARG A 59 -2.46 5.19 -16.69
CA ARG A 59 -1.79 5.16 -15.38
C ARG A 59 -2.82 5.18 -14.27
N VAL A 60 -3.07 4.04 -13.66
CA VAL A 60 -4.07 3.92 -12.59
C VAL A 60 -3.45 4.30 -11.24
N ILE A 61 -4.09 5.22 -10.52
CA ILE A 61 -3.77 5.56 -9.13
C ILE A 61 -4.83 4.93 -8.23
N THR A 62 -4.42 3.95 -7.42
CA THR A 62 -5.31 3.41 -6.38
C THR A 62 -5.22 4.26 -5.13
N VAL A 63 -6.38 4.65 -4.61
CA VAL A 63 -6.51 5.45 -3.39
C VAL A 63 -7.18 4.65 -2.29
N THR A 64 -6.61 4.70 -1.08
CA THR A 64 -7.31 4.30 0.15
C THR A 64 -7.07 5.36 1.22
N CYS A 65 -8.15 5.95 1.76
CA CYS A 65 -8.07 6.96 2.81
C CYS A 65 -9.31 6.85 3.70
N HIS A 66 -9.11 6.45 4.95
CA HIS A 66 -10.20 6.19 5.89
C HIS A 66 -9.83 6.34 7.36
N ARG A 67 -8.58 6.67 7.68
CA ARG A 67 -8.12 6.83 9.06
C ARG A 67 -8.86 7.97 9.75
N ARG A 68 -9.21 7.77 11.03
CA ARG A 68 -9.96 8.75 11.84
C ARG A 68 -9.19 10.06 12.01
N GLU A 69 -7.87 9.97 12.10
CA GLU A 69 -6.96 11.12 12.23
C GLU A 69 -6.98 12.05 11.01
N ASN A 70 -7.38 11.53 9.83
CA ASN A 70 -7.47 12.29 8.59
C ASN A 70 -8.84 12.96 8.38
N LEU A 71 -9.86 12.66 9.20
CA LEU A 71 -11.20 13.25 9.02
C LEU A 71 -11.19 14.77 9.20
N GLY A 72 -11.92 15.47 8.37
CA GLY A 72 -12.00 16.94 8.34
C GLY A 72 -10.99 17.56 7.38
N GLU A 73 -10.30 18.59 7.78
CA GLU A 73 -9.40 19.40 6.96
C GLU A 73 -8.31 18.58 6.24
N TYR A 74 -7.70 17.62 6.93
CA TYR A 74 -6.68 16.77 6.30
C TYR A 74 -7.24 15.92 5.16
N MET A 75 -8.46 15.41 5.30
CA MET A 75 -9.12 14.66 4.23
C MET A 75 -9.49 15.57 3.06
N ASP A 76 -9.91 16.81 3.33
CA ASP A 76 -10.18 17.82 2.31
C ASP A 76 -8.89 18.18 1.54
N ASN A 77 -7.76 18.29 2.21
CA ASN A 77 -6.45 18.51 1.60
C ASN A 77 -6.02 17.34 0.72
N ILE A 78 -6.12 16.10 1.25
CA ILE A 78 -5.77 14.86 0.54
C ILE A 78 -6.62 14.73 -0.75
N PHE A 79 -7.93 14.84 -0.64
CA PHE A 79 -8.82 14.73 -1.80
C PHE A 79 -8.68 15.92 -2.75
N GLY A 80 -8.34 17.10 -2.22
CA GLY A 80 -7.99 18.26 -3.03
C GLY A 80 -6.77 18.02 -3.92
N ALA A 81 -5.71 17.41 -3.37
CA ALA A 81 -4.51 17.02 -4.11
C ALA A 81 -4.82 15.95 -5.18
N ILE A 82 -5.55 14.89 -4.82
CA ILE A 82 -5.95 13.83 -5.74
C ILE A 82 -6.78 14.39 -6.89
N GLY A 83 -7.75 15.26 -6.60
CA GLY A 83 -8.55 15.91 -7.62
C GLY A 83 -7.75 16.83 -8.54
N GLN A 84 -6.70 17.47 -8.04
CA GLN A 84 -5.78 18.28 -8.84
C GLN A 84 -4.96 17.41 -9.79
N ILE A 85 -4.39 16.31 -9.30
CA ILE A 85 -3.66 15.31 -10.09
C ILE A 85 -4.54 14.79 -11.23
N ALA A 86 -5.76 14.37 -10.92
CA ALA A 86 -6.67 13.82 -11.93
C ALA A 86 -7.01 14.84 -13.04
N ARG A 87 -7.16 16.12 -12.71
CA ARG A 87 -7.42 17.16 -13.74
C ARG A 87 -6.22 17.50 -14.59
N GLU A 88 -5.01 17.44 -14.01
CA GLU A 88 -3.77 17.81 -14.73
C GLU A 88 -3.30 16.68 -15.64
N PHE A 89 -3.54 15.43 -15.28
CA PHE A 89 -3.07 14.25 -16.00
C PHE A 89 -4.25 13.47 -16.61
N PRO A 90 -4.67 13.75 -17.86
CA PRO A 90 -5.84 13.10 -18.47
C PRO A 90 -5.61 11.61 -18.82
N ASP A 91 -4.38 11.15 -18.82
CA ASP A 91 -4.02 9.74 -18.96
C ASP A 91 -4.04 8.96 -17.62
N VAL A 92 -4.25 9.67 -16.51
CA VAL A 92 -4.42 9.08 -15.19
C VAL A 92 -5.88 8.71 -14.95
N GLU A 93 -6.12 7.50 -14.43
CA GLU A 93 -7.41 7.08 -13.88
C GLU A 93 -7.23 6.88 -12.37
N VAL A 94 -8.02 7.58 -11.58
CA VAL A 94 -8.01 7.43 -10.11
C VAL A 94 -9.10 6.46 -9.71
N VAL A 95 -8.75 5.39 -9.04
CA VAL A 95 -9.71 4.41 -8.51
C VAL A 95 -9.68 4.44 -6.98
N TYR A 96 -10.80 4.77 -6.39
CA TYR A 96 -10.96 4.82 -4.95
C TYR A 96 -12.11 3.90 -4.48
N PRO A 97 -11.79 2.69 -3.98
CA PRO A 97 -12.74 1.87 -3.22
C PRO A 97 -13.08 2.57 -1.90
N VAL A 98 -14.20 3.28 -1.87
CA VAL A 98 -14.52 4.22 -0.78
C VAL A 98 -14.99 3.48 0.46
N HIS A 99 -14.32 3.70 1.58
CA HIS A 99 -14.69 3.15 2.88
C HIS A 99 -16.13 3.53 3.25
N LEU A 100 -16.85 2.61 3.92
CA LEU A 100 -18.29 2.76 4.21
C LEU A 100 -18.63 3.86 5.23
N ASN A 101 -17.65 4.44 5.92
CA ASN A 101 -17.87 5.56 6.84
C ASN A 101 -18.53 6.74 6.11
N PRO A 102 -19.72 7.21 6.57
CA PRO A 102 -20.46 8.29 5.92
C PRO A 102 -19.63 9.57 5.72
N LYS A 103 -18.80 9.95 6.70
CA LYS A 103 -17.95 11.16 6.62
C LYS A 103 -16.91 11.04 5.49
N VAL A 104 -16.34 9.85 5.30
CA VAL A 104 -15.40 9.58 4.20
C VAL A 104 -16.11 9.66 2.85
N ARG A 105 -17.30 9.03 2.76
CA ARG A 105 -18.11 9.03 1.53
C ARG A 105 -18.55 10.45 1.13
N GLU A 106 -18.96 11.24 2.09
CA GLU A 106 -19.37 12.63 1.86
C GLU A 106 -18.21 13.46 1.35
N ALA A 107 -17.05 13.42 2.04
CA ALA A 107 -15.85 14.15 1.62
C ALA A 107 -15.38 13.70 0.22
N ALA A 108 -15.31 12.40 -0.05
CA ALA A 108 -14.93 11.87 -1.35
C ALA A 108 -15.86 12.37 -2.47
N ARG A 109 -17.17 12.31 -2.26
CA ARG A 109 -18.16 12.82 -3.25
C ARG A 109 -18.03 14.32 -3.48
N ARG A 110 -17.83 15.10 -2.41
CA ARG A 110 -17.70 16.56 -2.48
C ARG A 110 -16.49 16.98 -3.32
N HIS A 111 -15.34 16.37 -3.10
CA HIS A 111 -14.08 16.77 -3.74
C HIS A 111 -13.83 16.08 -5.09
N LEU A 112 -14.26 14.83 -5.23
CA LEU A 112 -13.85 13.94 -6.32
C LEU A 112 -15.01 13.54 -7.23
N GLY A 113 -16.25 13.56 -6.76
CA GLY A 113 -17.39 12.97 -7.44
C GLY A 113 -17.81 13.61 -8.78
N LYS A 114 -17.19 14.74 -9.18
CA LYS A 114 -17.47 15.43 -10.45
C LYS A 114 -16.29 15.38 -11.43
N ILE A 115 -15.26 14.63 -11.13
CA ILE A 115 -14.06 14.53 -11.96
C ILE A 115 -14.17 13.24 -12.78
N SER A 116 -14.15 13.36 -14.10
CA SER A 116 -14.53 12.29 -15.04
C SER A 116 -13.62 11.06 -14.98
N ASN A 117 -12.32 11.24 -14.67
CA ASN A 117 -11.33 10.17 -14.54
C ASN A 117 -11.06 9.81 -13.06
N VAL A 118 -12.02 10.08 -12.17
CA VAL A 118 -12.02 9.61 -10.78
C VAL A 118 -13.21 8.71 -10.53
N HIS A 119 -12.93 7.49 -10.14
CA HIS A 119 -13.90 6.43 -9.93
C HIS A 119 -14.05 6.11 -8.45
N LEU A 120 -15.17 6.56 -7.87
CA LEU A 120 -15.57 6.23 -6.50
C LEU A 120 -16.39 4.94 -6.52
N ILE A 121 -15.78 3.81 -6.19
CA ILE A 121 -16.40 2.49 -6.24
C ILE A 121 -16.71 1.94 -4.85
N GLN A 122 -17.47 0.86 -4.77
CA GLN A 122 -17.68 0.13 -3.52
C GLN A 122 -16.37 -0.52 -3.04
N PRO A 123 -16.23 -0.77 -1.72
CA PRO A 123 -15.12 -1.54 -1.21
C PRO A 123 -15.02 -2.90 -1.91
N LEU A 124 -13.81 -3.27 -2.28
CA LEU A 124 -13.53 -4.54 -2.94
C LEU A 124 -13.19 -5.63 -1.91
N THR A 125 -13.48 -6.87 -2.23
CA THR A 125 -12.94 -8.03 -1.53
C THR A 125 -11.45 -8.20 -1.88
N TYR A 126 -10.74 -9.11 -1.21
CA TYR A 126 -9.28 -9.21 -1.28
C TYR A 126 -8.75 -9.41 -2.70
N GLN A 127 -9.25 -10.41 -3.43
CA GLN A 127 -8.73 -10.74 -4.76
C GLN A 127 -8.87 -9.59 -5.78
N PRO A 128 -10.05 -8.98 -6.01
CA PRO A 128 -10.15 -7.82 -6.91
C PRO A 128 -9.33 -6.62 -6.43
N PHE A 129 -9.17 -6.43 -5.11
CA PHE A 129 -8.34 -5.36 -4.59
C PHE A 129 -6.84 -5.59 -4.88
N VAL A 130 -6.34 -6.81 -4.71
CA VAL A 130 -4.96 -7.18 -5.08
C VAL A 130 -4.74 -6.97 -6.59
N ARG A 131 -5.70 -7.35 -7.42
CA ARG A 131 -5.62 -7.14 -8.88
C ARG A 131 -5.63 -5.67 -9.28
N LEU A 132 -6.46 -4.85 -8.62
CA LEU A 132 -6.45 -3.39 -8.80
C LEU A 132 -5.07 -2.82 -8.45
N MET A 133 -4.53 -3.21 -7.30
CA MET A 133 -3.21 -2.78 -6.83
C MET A 133 -2.10 -3.23 -7.78
N ALA A 134 -2.13 -4.47 -8.26
CA ALA A 134 -1.17 -5.01 -9.22
C ALA A 134 -1.22 -4.27 -10.57
N GLY A 135 -2.40 -3.82 -11.02
CA GLY A 135 -2.59 -3.01 -12.20
C GLY A 135 -2.28 -1.52 -12.01
N SER A 136 -2.06 -1.07 -10.78
CA SER A 136 -1.82 0.34 -10.49
C SER A 136 -0.44 0.80 -10.92
N TYR A 137 -0.34 2.09 -11.28
CA TYR A 137 0.92 2.81 -11.45
C TYR A 137 1.44 3.31 -10.09
N LEU A 138 0.56 3.90 -9.28
CA LEU A 138 0.86 4.52 -8.00
C LEU A 138 -0.22 4.18 -6.98
N VAL A 139 0.15 4.07 -5.71
CA VAL A 139 -0.79 3.91 -4.60
C VAL A 139 -0.68 5.12 -3.66
N ILE A 140 -1.82 5.75 -3.34
CA ILE A 140 -1.92 6.83 -2.34
C ILE A 140 -2.76 6.28 -1.19
N THR A 141 -2.19 6.19 0.01
CA THR A 141 -2.85 5.48 1.11
C THR A 141 -2.56 6.05 2.49
N ASP A 142 -3.50 5.85 3.42
CA ASP A 142 -3.28 6.01 4.86
C ASP A 142 -3.21 4.67 5.62
N SER A 143 -3.24 3.55 4.89
CA SER A 143 -3.22 2.19 5.46
C SER A 143 -1.81 1.69 5.73
N GLY A 144 -1.58 1.07 6.91
CA GLY A 144 -0.32 0.41 7.25
C GLY A 144 -0.05 -0.82 6.38
N GLY A 145 -1.05 -1.67 6.12
CA GLY A 145 -0.90 -2.87 5.29
C GLY A 145 -0.50 -2.56 3.86
N MET A 146 -1.05 -1.49 3.28
CA MET A 146 -0.70 -1.07 1.91
C MET A 146 0.76 -0.67 1.76
N GLN A 147 1.40 -0.19 2.83
CA GLN A 147 2.83 0.15 2.85
C GLN A 147 3.73 -1.10 2.78
N GLU A 148 3.18 -2.26 3.10
CA GLU A 148 3.87 -3.55 3.01
C GLU A 148 3.56 -4.25 1.68
N GLU A 149 2.28 -4.24 1.28
CA GLU A 149 1.74 -5.02 0.16
C GLU A 149 2.03 -4.39 -1.20
N ALA A 150 1.76 -3.10 -1.41
CA ALA A 150 1.94 -2.47 -2.72
C ALA A 150 3.39 -2.48 -3.21
N PRO A 151 4.42 -2.25 -2.35
CA PRO A 151 5.82 -2.40 -2.75
C PRO A 151 6.20 -3.81 -3.20
N ALA A 152 5.57 -4.86 -2.66
CA ALA A 152 5.81 -6.23 -3.10
C ALA A 152 5.36 -6.49 -4.54
N LEU A 153 4.47 -5.63 -5.07
CA LEU A 153 4.04 -5.62 -6.47
C LEU A 153 4.82 -4.60 -7.33
N GLY A 154 5.90 -4.03 -6.78
CA GLY A 154 6.69 -3.00 -7.47
C GLY A 154 5.95 -1.67 -7.66
N LYS A 155 5.00 -1.35 -6.77
CA LYS A 155 4.21 -0.11 -6.87
C LYS A 155 4.71 0.94 -5.88
N PRO A 156 5.12 2.13 -6.34
CA PRO A 156 5.42 3.25 -5.45
C PRO A 156 4.22 3.60 -4.57
N VAL A 157 4.49 3.97 -3.32
CA VAL A 157 3.46 4.30 -2.34
C VAL A 157 3.69 5.70 -1.77
N LEU A 158 2.66 6.54 -1.83
CA LEU A 158 2.59 7.80 -1.09
C LEU A 158 1.69 7.63 0.13
N VAL A 159 2.24 7.81 1.31
CA VAL A 159 1.52 7.70 2.58
C VAL A 159 1.00 9.06 2.99
N VAL A 160 -0.33 9.21 2.98
CA VAL A 160 -1.04 10.45 3.35
C VAL A 160 -1.33 10.48 4.85
N ARG A 161 -0.24 10.53 5.63
CA ARG A 161 -0.22 10.62 7.10
C ARG A 161 0.92 11.52 7.54
N ARG A 162 0.84 12.05 8.77
CA ARG A 162 1.92 12.84 9.39
C ARG A 162 3.08 11.97 9.86
N GLU A 163 2.80 10.72 10.24
CA GLU A 163 3.77 9.74 10.68
C GLU A 163 3.36 8.34 10.22
N THR A 164 4.28 7.40 10.24
CA THR A 164 4.01 5.99 9.91
C THR A 164 4.63 5.05 10.93
N GLU A 165 3.91 3.97 11.23
CA GLU A 165 4.40 2.82 11.99
C GLU A 165 5.21 1.83 11.12
N ARG A 166 5.54 2.21 9.90
CA ARG A 166 6.31 1.41 8.92
C ARG A 166 7.58 2.15 8.47
N PRO A 167 8.47 2.53 9.41
CA PRO A 167 9.66 3.32 9.06
C PRO A 167 10.60 2.56 8.13
N GLU A 168 10.64 1.22 8.18
CA GLU A 168 11.46 0.39 7.30
C GLU A 168 11.12 0.57 5.82
N ALA A 169 9.83 0.76 5.48
CA ALA A 169 9.40 1.01 4.12
C ALA A 169 9.92 2.36 3.59
N VAL A 170 9.95 3.38 4.47
CA VAL A 170 10.48 4.70 4.13
C VAL A 170 12.00 4.63 3.97
N GLU A 171 12.69 3.97 4.89
CA GLU A 171 14.15 3.78 4.86
C GLU A 171 14.60 2.98 3.63
N ALA A 172 13.83 1.96 3.25
CA ALA A 172 14.06 1.16 2.03
C ALA A 172 13.76 1.92 0.74
N GLY A 173 13.06 3.06 0.81
CA GLY A 173 12.69 3.87 -0.34
C GLY A 173 11.50 3.33 -1.14
N THR A 174 10.79 2.31 -0.65
CA THR A 174 9.59 1.76 -1.31
C THR A 174 8.35 2.65 -1.10
N VAL A 175 8.38 3.46 -0.04
CA VAL A 175 7.30 4.33 0.41
C VAL A 175 7.84 5.73 0.68
N LYS A 176 7.05 6.75 0.37
CA LYS A 176 7.31 8.13 0.80
C LYS A 176 6.18 8.64 1.69
N LEU A 177 6.56 9.26 2.81
CA LEU A 177 5.61 9.94 3.70
C LEU A 177 5.27 11.31 3.09
N ALA A 178 4.08 11.41 2.51
CA ALA A 178 3.61 12.63 1.83
C ALA A 178 2.93 13.64 2.78
N GLY A 179 2.71 13.25 4.03
CA GLY A 179 2.00 14.11 4.98
C GLY A 179 0.52 14.25 4.63
N VAL A 180 -0.07 15.35 5.10
CA VAL A 180 -1.51 15.63 4.92
C VAL A 180 -1.76 16.99 4.25
N GLU A 181 -0.68 17.66 3.82
CA GLU A 181 -0.76 18.95 3.15
C GLU A 181 -0.97 18.76 1.65
N ARG A 182 -1.94 19.48 1.11
CA ARG A 182 -2.36 19.35 -0.30
C ARG A 182 -1.20 19.51 -1.28
N GLU A 183 -0.40 20.54 -1.10
CA GLU A 183 0.70 20.87 -2.02
C GLU A 183 1.78 19.79 -2.00
N THR A 184 2.16 19.29 -0.83
CA THR A 184 3.16 18.25 -0.67
C THR A 184 2.74 16.94 -1.35
N ILE A 185 1.48 16.53 -1.13
CA ILE A 185 0.92 15.31 -1.76
C ILE A 185 0.91 15.46 -3.29
N TYR A 186 0.45 16.61 -3.77
CA TYR A 186 0.40 16.91 -5.20
C TYR A 186 1.79 16.88 -5.84
N GLU A 187 2.78 17.59 -5.28
CA GLU A 187 4.14 17.65 -5.84
C GLU A 187 4.84 16.29 -5.83
N MET A 188 4.67 15.50 -4.77
CA MET A 188 5.22 14.15 -4.73
C MET A 188 4.59 13.23 -5.79
N ALA A 189 3.27 13.27 -5.94
CA ALA A 189 2.59 12.49 -6.96
C ALA A 189 2.96 12.95 -8.38
N ARG A 190 3.00 14.27 -8.61
CA ARG A 190 3.46 14.87 -9.87
C ARG A 190 4.87 14.42 -10.23
N THR A 191 5.79 14.43 -9.28
CA THR A 191 7.17 13.94 -9.49
C THR A 191 7.16 12.49 -9.97
N LEU A 192 6.40 11.59 -9.32
CA LEU A 192 6.32 10.20 -9.75
C LEU A 192 5.65 10.02 -11.12
N LEU A 193 4.77 10.94 -11.52
CA LEU A 193 4.11 10.92 -12.82
C LEU A 193 4.98 11.52 -13.94
N THR A 194 5.93 12.41 -13.65
CA THR A 194 6.70 13.16 -14.65
C THR A 194 8.18 12.80 -14.69
N ASP A 195 8.72 12.17 -13.65
CA ASP A 195 10.11 11.74 -13.57
C ASP A 195 10.22 10.20 -13.51
N PRO A 196 10.52 9.55 -14.65
CA PRO A 196 10.70 8.10 -14.69
C PRO A 196 11.81 7.58 -13.77
N SER A 197 12.84 8.38 -13.48
CA SER A 197 13.94 7.99 -12.62
C SER A 197 13.47 7.91 -11.15
N ALA A 198 12.74 8.93 -10.70
CA ALA A 198 12.12 8.94 -9.37
C ALA A 198 11.12 7.79 -9.19
N TYR A 199 10.32 7.51 -10.21
CA TYR A 199 9.39 6.37 -10.22
C TYR A 199 10.15 5.04 -10.09
N GLN A 200 11.14 4.79 -10.97
CA GLN A 200 11.88 3.53 -11.00
C GLN A 200 12.69 3.31 -9.72
N ALA A 201 13.19 4.36 -9.10
CA ALA A 201 13.90 4.26 -7.83
C ALA A 201 13.01 3.66 -6.73
N MET A 202 11.74 4.05 -6.67
CA MET A 202 10.77 3.49 -5.72
C MET A 202 10.26 2.10 -6.15
N ALA A 203 9.92 1.94 -7.42
CA ALA A 203 9.32 0.71 -7.94
C ALA A 203 10.27 -0.50 -7.87
N LYS A 204 11.58 -0.27 -7.94
CA LYS A 204 12.63 -1.30 -7.86
C LYS A 204 13.27 -1.45 -6.49
N ALA A 205 12.90 -0.62 -5.53
CA ALA A 205 13.40 -0.73 -4.16
C ALA A 205 12.98 -2.07 -3.53
N VAL A 206 13.88 -2.64 -2.73
CA VAL A 206 13.64 -3.95 -2.09
C VAL A 206 12.61 -3.79 -0.97
N ASN A 207 11.55 -4.58 -1.03
CA ASN A 207 10.53 -4.58 0.02
C ASN A 207 11.08 -5.20 1.32
N PRO A 208 11.17 -4.46 2.43
CA PRO A 208 11.72 -4.97 3.69
C PRO A 208 10.80 -6.01 4.38
N TYR A 209 9.54 -6.11 3.98
CA TYR A 209 8.55 -7.00 4.61
C TYR A 209 8.53 -8.41 4.02
N GLY A 210 9.32 -8.71 3.00
CA GLY A 210 9.47 -10.07 2.50
C GLY A 210 9.45 -10.19 0.98
N ASP A 211 9.72 -11.41 0.56
CA ASP A 211 9.91 -11.83 -0.83
C ASP A 211 8.94 -12.96 -1.26
N GLY A 212 7.88 -13.22 -0.46
CA GLY A 212 6.90 -14.26 -0.74
C GLY A 212 7.31 -15.66 -0.25
N HIS A 213 8.30 -15.76 0.63
CA HIS A 213 8.77 -17.04 1.16
C HIS A 213 8.72 -17.13 2.69
N ALA A 214 7.94 -16.27 3.34
CA ALA A 214 7.81 -16.24 4.80
C ALA A 214 7.19 -17.55 5.33
N CYS A 215 6.13 -18.03 4.73
CA CYS A 215 5.48 -19.29 5.12
C CYS A 215 6.46 -20.48 5.04
N ARG A 216 7.29 -20.55 4.00
CA ARG A 216 8.30 -21.61 3.86
C ARG A 216 9.32 -21.54 4.98
N ARG A 217 9.86 -20.34 5.28
CA ARG A 217 10.83 -20.13 6.37
C ARG A 217 10.25 -20.54 7.72
N ILE A 218 8.98 -20.18 7.98
CA ILE A 218 8.27 -20.58 9.22
C ILE A 218 8.17 -22.10 9.30
N ILE A 219 7.75 -22.77 8.24
CA ILE A 219 7.63 -24.24 8.20
C ILE A 219 8.99 -24.91 8.39
N ASP A 220 10.04 -24.38 7.78
CA ASP A 220 11.40 -24.92 7.90
C ASP A 220 11.92 -24.82 9.35
N VAL A 221 11.63 -23.71 10.04
CA VAL A 221 11.92 -23.56 11.47
C VAL A 221 11.14 -24.58 12.29
N LEU A 222 9.82 -24.68 12.10
CA LEU A 222 8.96 -25.62 12.85
C LEU A 222 9.35 -27.09 12.67
N LYS A 223 9.85 -27.47 11.49
CA LYS A 223 10.31 -28.83 11.19
C LYS A 223 11.65 -29.21 11.86
N ARG A 224 12.46 -28.23 12.24
CA ARG A 224 13.75 -28.51 12.90
C ARG A 224 13.56 -29.11 14.29
N GLY A 225 12.45 -28.77 14.98
CA GLY A 225 12.01 -29.43 16.22
C GLY A 225 12.87 -29.24 17.47
N GLU A 226 14.00 -28.53 17.37
CA GLU A 226 14.94 -28.30 18.47
C GLU A 226 14.71 -26.92 19.08
N PHE A 227 13.65 -26.81 19.89
CA PHE A 227 13.31 -25.55 20.56
C PHE A 227 13.33 -25.68 22.09
N ASP A 228 13.76 -26.82 22.61
CA ASP A 228 13.94 -27.01 24.04
C ASP A 228 15.22 -26.30 24.47
N ALA A 229 15.04 -25.17 25.17
CA ALA A 229 16.09 -24.65 26.02
C ALA A 229 16.25 -25.61 27.19
N GLU A 230 17.42 -26.23 27.32
CA GLU A 230 17.85 -26.84 28.57
C GLU A 230 17.83 -25.80 29.72
#